data_bb42cdc3a4b1a20faa81446570913f2a
#
_entry.id   bb42cdc3a4b1a20faa81446570913f2a
#
_cell.length_a   1.000
_cell.length_b   1.000
_cell.length_c   1.000
_cell.angle_alpha   90.00
_cell.angle_beta   90.00
_cell.angle_gamma   90.00
#
_symmetry.space_group_name_H-M   'P 1'
#
loop_
_entity.id
_entity.type
_entity.pdbx_description
1 polymer ?
#
loop_
_entity_poly.entity_id
_entity_poly.type
_entity_poly.pdbx_seq_one_letter_code
_entity_poly.pdbx_strand_id
1 'polypeptide(L)'
;MKYLLDTNIVSETIRPYPNKNVQQWLSEVPSGLLFISVFTLGEIRRGIEKITDSKRKNHLLLWLEQELPNWFGENVLPINQEVAERWGYLTSILTQQHQLTAIDTLLAATALAHNLKMVTRNIKDFDVPGLEVLNPFD
;
A
#
# COMPACT_ATOMS: atom_id res chain seq x y z
N MET A 1 -8.52 9.69 -11.76
CA MET A 1 -7.29 8.95 -11.45
C MET A 1 -7.41 8.35 -10.06
N LYS A 2 -7.15 7.05 -9.94
CA LYS A 2 -7.25 6.33 -8.67
C LYS A 2 -5.88 5.82 -8.26
N TYR A 3 -5.68 5.62 -6.96
CA TYR A 3 -4.37 5.34 -6.37
C TYR A 3 -4.41 4.12 -5.47
N LEU A 4 -3.35 3.30 -5.56
CA LEU A 4 -3.09 2.22 -4.61
C LEU A 4 -1.98 2.68 -3.67
N LEU A 5 -2.26 2.75 -2.38
CA LEU A 5 -1.30 3.20 -1.38
C LEU A 5 -0.46 2.02 -0.89
N ASP A 6 0.87 2.17 -0.96
CA ASP A 6 1.78 1.23 -0.33
C ASP A 6 1.68 1.33 1.19
N THR A 7 2.09 0.28 1.88
CA THR A 7 2.07 0.22 3.34
C THR A 7 2.78 1.40 3.98
N ASN A 8 3.91 1.86 3.41
CA ASN A 8 4.66 2.97 3.97
C ASN A 8 3.89 4.30 3.95
N ILE A 9 2.95 4.48 3.01
CA ILE A 9 2.09 5.66 2.98
C ILE A 9 1.05 5.59 4.10
N VAL A 10 0.39 4.45 4.24
CA VAL A 10 -0.64 4.24 5.26
C VAL A 10 -0.02 4.36 6.66
N SER A 11 1.12 3.72 6.88
CA SER A 11 1.81 3.74 8.17
C SER A 11 2.32 5.13 8.55
N GLU A 12 2.63 5.97 7.56
CA GLU A 12 3.07 7.33 7.83
C GLU A 12 2.00 8.13 8.58
N THR A 13 0.72 7.87 8.29
CA THR A 13 -0.40 8.63 8.89
C THR A 13 -0.53 8.44 10.39
N ILE A 14 -0.04 7.32 10.94
CA ILE A 14 -0.17 7.02 12.38
C ILE A 14 1.11 7.35 13.16
N ARG A 15 2.14 7.86 12.52
CA ARG A 15 3.35 8.28 13.21
C ARG A 15 3.10 9.52 14.05
N PRO A 16 3.84 9.72 15.16
CA PRO A 16 3.67 10.91 16.01
C PRO A 16 3.86 12.23 15.24
N TYR A 17 4.79 12.26 14.29
CA TYR A 17 5.07 13.44 13.48
C TYR A 17 5.06 13.03 12.00
N PRO A 18 3.86 12.88 11.40
CA PRO A 18 3.77 12.45 10.00
C PRO A 18 4.42 13.46 9.05
N ASN A 19 4.95 12.97 7.94
CA ASN A 19 5.53 13.81 6.91
C ASN A 19 4.49 14.78 6.37
N LYS A 20 4.83 16.06 6.32
CA LYS A 20 3.89 17.12 5.92
C LYS A 20 3.45 16.99 4.46
N ASN A 21 4.35 16.60 3.58
CA ASN A 21 4.03 16.44 2.16
C ASN A 21 3.02 15.31 1.95
N VAL A 22 3.19 14.20 2.68
CA VAL A 22 2.25 13.07 2.64
C VAL A 22 0.87 13.50 3.15
N GLN A 23 0.86 14.20 4.29
CA GLN A 23 -0.40 14.70 4.86
C GLN A 23 -1.13 15.62 3.88
N GLN A 24 -0.39 16.55 3.27
CA GLN A 24 -0.97 17.48 2.32
C GLN A 24 -1.54 16.75 1.10
N TRP A 25 -0.76 15.83 0.54
CA TRP A 25 -1.21 15.07 -0.62
C TRP A 25 -2.49 14.28 -0.32
N LEU A 26 -2.52 13.58 0.83
CA LEU A 26 -3.70 12.83 1.24
C LEU A 26 -4.93 13.73 1.46
N SER A 27 -4.71 14.95 1.97
CA SER A 27 -5.82 15.88 2.18
C SER A 27 -6.40 16.43 0.88
N GLU A 28 -5.61 16.47 -0.19
CA GLU A 28 -6.03 17.00 -1.49
C GLU A 28 -6.71 15.95 -2.36
N VAL A 29 -6.53 14.66 -2.09
CA VAL A 29 -7.11 13.58 -2.88
C VAL A 29 -8.39 13.08 -2.21
N PRO A 30 -9.52 13.07 -2.93
CA PRO A 30 -10.74 12.50 -2.36
C PRO A 30 -10.54 11.06 -1.91
N SER A 31 -11.03 10.72 -0.71
CA SER A 31 -10.83 9.39 -0.13
C SER A 31 -11.38 8.26 -1.00
N GLY A 32 -12.42 8.53 -1.79
CA GLY A 32 -12.98 7.54 -2.71
C GLY A 32 -12.04 7.11 -3.83
N LEU A 33 -10.95 7.85 -4.05
CA LEU A 33 -9.93 7.53 -5.05
C LEU A 33 -8.72 6.80 -4.45
N LEU A 34 -8.72 6.56 -3.14
CA LEU A 34 -7.62 5.91 -2.43
C LEU A 34 -7.99 4.45 -2.14
N PHE A 35 -7.09 3.55 -2.52
CA PHE A 35 -7.27 2.10 -2.36
C PHE A 35 -6.07 1.51 -1.65
N ILE A 36 -6.28 0.41 -0.95
CA ILE A 36 -5.20 -0.41 -0.40
C ILE A 36 -5.46 -1.87 -0.75
N SER A 37 -4.38 -2.66 -0.74
CA SER A 37 -4.49 -4.11 -0.85
C SER A 37 -4.85 -4.70 0.52
N VAL A 38 -5.63 -5.76 0.51
CA VAL A 38 -5.85 -6.56 1.72
C VAL A 38 -4.52 -7.02 2.32
N PHE A 39 -3.50 -7.21 1.49
CA PHE A 39 -2.16 -7.60 1.95
C PHE A 39 -1.50 -6.51 2.79
N THR A 40 -1.79 -5.24 2.50
CA THR A 40 -1.29 -4.11 3.29
C THR A 40 -1.75 -4.21 4.74
N LEU A 41 -2.99 -4.63 4.96
CA LEU A 41 -3.49 -4.86 6.32
C LEU A 41 -2.67 -5.94 7.04
N GLY A 42 -2.30 -7.00 6.33
CA GLY A 42 -1.44 -8.06 6.86
C GLY A 42 -0.04 -7.56 7.24
N GLU A 43 0.55 -6.72 6.39
CA GLU A 43 1.86 -6.14 6.68
C GLU A 43 1.82 -5.24 7.91
N ILE A 44 0.77 -4.43 8.03
CA ILE A 44 0.58 -3.57 9.19
C ILE A 44 0.40 -4.43 10.45
N ARG A 45 -0.42 -5.48 10.39
CA ARG A 45 -0.61 -6.40 11.51
C ARG A 45 0.69 -7.03 11.95
N ARG A 46 1.50 -7.49 10.99
CA ARG A 46 2.81 -8.08 11.30
C ARG A 46 3.71 -7.10 12.06
N GLY A 47 3.72 -5.84 11.63
CA GLY A 47 4.50 -4.80 12.33
C GLY A 47 3.99 -4.53 13.74
N ILE A 48 2.68 -4.49 13.92
CA ILE A 48 2.07 -4.24 15.24
C ILE A 48 2.38 -5.38 16.22
N GLU A 49 2.33 -6.64 15.74
CA GLU A 49 2.58 -7.80 16.61
C GLU A 49 4.00 -7.83 17.17
N LYS A 50 4.94 -7.12 16.56
CA LYS A 50 6.32 -7.02 17.04
C LYS A 50 6.50 -5.98 18.14
N ILE A 51 5.50 -5.17 18.41
CA ILE A 51 5.58 -4.11 19.42
C ILE A 51 5.41 -4.72 20.81
N THR A 52 6.33 -4.38 21.72
CA THR A 52 6.33 -4.93 23.09
C THR A 52 5.56 -4.04 24.06
N ASP A 53 5.48 -2.72 23.81
CA ASP A 53 4.69 -1.80 24.64
C ASP A 53 3.22 -2.07 24.43
N SER A 54 2.55 -2.58 25.44
CA SER A 54 1.14 -2.98 25.35
C SER A 54 0.20 -1.82 25.08
N LYS A 55 0.47 -0.65 25.65
CA LYS A 55 -0.37 0.54 25.42
C LYS A 55 -0.32 0.99 23.96
N ARG A 56 0.88 1.09 23.42
CA ARG A 56 1.08 1.45 22.02
C ARG A 56 0.50 0.39 21.08
N LYS A 57 0.74 -0.88 21.40
CA LYS A 57 0.21 -2.00 20.60
C LYS A 57 -1.31 -1.95 20.54
N ASN A 58 -1.98 -1.76 21.70
CA ASN A 58 -3.44 -1.69 21.74
C ASN A 58 -3.98 -0.50 20.95
N HIS A 59 -3.30 0.65 21.01
CA HIS A 59 -3.66 1.83 20.24
C HIS A 59 -3.61 1.55 18.74
N LEU A 60 -2.53 0.91 18.29
CA LEU A 60 -2.35 0.58 16.87
C LEU A 60 -3.29 -0.52 16.39
N LEU A 61 -3.62 -1.49 17.26
CA LEU A 61 -4.63 -2.52 16.92
C LEU A 61 -5.99 -1.90 16.71
N LEU A 62 -6.36 -0.93 17.54
CA LEU A 62 -7.63 -0.21 17.39
C LEU A 62 -7.67 0.55 16.08
N TRP A 63 -6.58 1.21 15.71
CA TRP A 63 -6.44 1.89 14.44
C TRP A 63 -6.60 0.93 13.27
N LEU A 64 -5.91 -0.22 13.31
CA LEU A 64 -5.98 -1.23 12.26
C LEU A 64 -7.39 -1.82 12.12
N GLU A 65 -8.04 -2.12 13.24
CA GLU A 65 -9.30 -2.85 13.24
C GLU A 65 -10.53 -1.98 13.03
N GLN A 66 -10.44 -0.69 13.37
CA GLN A 66 -11.58 0.23 13.28
C GLN A 66 -11.36 1.42 12.36
N GLU A 67 -10.26 2.13 12.50
CA GLU A 67 -10.06 3.38 11.74
C GLU A 67 -9.73 3.12 10.28
N LEU A 68 -8.88 2.15 9.98
CA LEU A 68 -8.55 1.83 8.59
C LEU A 68 -9.76 1.32 7.80
N PRO A 69 -10.58 0.39 8.33
CA PRO A 69 -11.78 -0.02 7.62
C PRO A 69 -12.77 1.13 7.39
N ASN A 70 -12.89 2.04 8.34
CA ASN A 70 -13.73 3.23 8.16
C ASN A 70 -13.19 4.17 7.09
N TRP A 71 -11.88 4.30 7.02
CA TRP A 71 -11.24 5.18 6.03
C TRP A 71 -11.38 4.63 4.61
N PHE A 72 -11.04 3.36 4.41
CA PHE A 72 -11.01 2.78 3.07
C PHE A 72 -12.33 2.13 2.64
N GLY A 73 -13.12 1.65 3.59
CA GLY A 73 -14.41 1.01 3.28
C GLY A 73 -14.26 -0.11 2.26
N GLU A 74 -14.96 0.00 1.15
CA GLU A 74 -14.93 -0.98 0.08
C GLU A 74 -13.65 -0.90 -0.78
N ASN A 75 -12.80 0.09 -0.52
CA ASN A 75 -11.58 0.30 -1.29
C ASN A 75 -10.40 -0.55 -0.78
N VAL A 76 -10.66 -1.60 -0.02
CA VAL A 76 -9.69 -2.63 0.33
C VAL A 76 -9.80 -3.73 -0.72
N LEU A 77 -8.79 -3.85 -1.58
CA LEU A 77 -8.82 -4.75 -2.72
C LEU A 77 -8.32 -6.15 -2.35
N PRO A 78 -9.08 -7.18 -2.68
CA PRO A 78 -8.65 -8.56 -2.42
C PRO A 78 -7.58 -9.01 -3.42
N ILE A 79 -6.88 -10.09 -3.07
CA ILE A 79 -6.01 -10.80 -3.99
C ILE A 79 -6.88 -11.88 -4.64
N ASN A 80 -7.52 -11.50 -5.73
CA ASN A 80 -8.42 -12.39 -6.47
C ASN A 80 -7.67 -13.07 -7.62
N GLN A 81 -8.41 -13.83 -8.43
CA GLN A 81 -7.83 -14.55 -9.57
C GLN A 81 -7.14 -13.61 -10.55
N GLU A 82 -7.76 -12.49 -10.89
CA GLU A 82 -7.17 -11.53 -11.83
C GLU A 82 -5.83 -10.99 -11.34
N VAL A 83 -5.75 -10.62 -10.06
CA VAL A 83 -4.51 -10.15 -9.44
C VAL A 83 -3.46 -11.26 -9.44
N ALA A 84 -3.84 -12.47 -9.07
CA ALA A 84 -2.92 -13.60 -9.01
C ALA A 84 -2.34 -13.93 -10.39
N GLU A 85 -3.17 -13.92 -11.43
CA GLU A 85 -2.71 -14.20 -12.80
C GLU A 85 -1.81 -13.08 -13.30
N ARG A 86 -2.11 -11.82 -12.99
CA ARG A 86 -1.26 -10.69 -13.34
C ARG A 86 0.09 -10.79 -12.64
N TRP A 87 0.09 -11.20 -11.38
CA TRP A 87 1.32 -11.45 -10.63
C TRP A 87 2.18 -12.51 -11.30
N GLY A 88 1.55 -13.63 -11.71
CA GLY A 88 2.25 -14.69 -12.43
C GLY A 88 2.88 -14.20 -13.73
N TYR A 89 2.13 -13.42 -14.50
CA TYR A 89 2.64 -12.82 -15.74
C TYR A 89 3.84 -11.90 -15.46
N LEU A 90 3.70 -10.99 -14.49
CA LEU A 90 4.77 -10.05 -14.15
C LEU A 90 6.04 -10.76 -13.70
N THR A 91 5.91 -11.74 -12.84
CA THR A 91 7.10 -12.47 -12.35
C THR A 91 7.79 -13.24 -13.46
N SER A 92 7.06 -13.62 -14.51
CA SER A 92 7.65 -14.34 -15.65
C SER A 92 8.48 -13.42 -16.55
N ILE A 93 8.15 -12.13 -16.62
CA ILE A 93 8.84 -11.17 -17.49
C ILE A 93 9.87 -10.30 -16.77
N LEU A 94 9.75 -10.16 -15.44
CA LEU A 94 10.71 -9.38 -14.66
C LEU A 94 12.01 -10.16 -14.51
N THR A 95 13.13 -9.48 -14.77
CA THR A 95 14.46 -10.07 -14.63
C THR A 95 14.97 -9.88 -13.20
N GLN A 96 16.06 -10.55 -12.87
CA GLN A 96 16.72 -10.36 -11.58
C GLN A 96 17.18 -8.91 -11.34
N GLN A 97 17.35 -8.14 -12.42
CA GLN A 97 17.76 -6.74 -12.33
C GLN A 97 16.68 -5.86 -11.71
N HIS A 98 15.42 -6.26 -11.77
CA HIS A 98 14.32 -5.47 -11.19
C HIS A 98 14.25 -5.59 -9.68
N GLN A 99 14.81 -6.63 -9.09
CA GLN A 99 14.93 -6.84 -7.64
C GLN A 99 13.66 -6.61 -6.83
N LEU A 100 12.49 -6.83 -7.44
CA LEU A 100 11.23 -6.72 -6.71
C LEU A 100 11.04 -7.92 -5.79
N THR A 101 10.57 -7.64 -4.57
CA THR A 101 10.15 -8.71 -3.67
C THR A 101 8.83 -9.31 -4.17
N ALA A 102 8.47 -10.49 -3.64
CA ALA A 102 7.18 -11.10 -3.97
C ALA A 102 6.01 -10.18 -3.58
N ILE A 103 6.14 -9.48 -2.46
CA ILE A 103 5.12 -8.55 -1.97
C ILE A 103 5.00 -7.34 -2.90
N ASP A 104 6.12 -6.73 -3.29
CA ASP A 104 6.11 -5.58 -4.20
C ASP A 104 5.51 -5.95 -5.55
N THR A 105 5.85 -7.12 -6.08
CA THR A 105 5.29 -7.61 -7.34
C THR A 105 3.78 -7.83 -7.22
N LEU A 106 3.32 -8.32 -6.06
CA LEU A 106 1.90 -8.54 -5.82
C LEU A 106 1.14 -7.21 -5.75
N LEU A 107 1.70 -6.20 -5.10
CA LEU A 107 1.12 -4.86 -5.06
C LEU A 107 1.10 -4.22 -6.45
N ALA A 108 2.18 -4.37 -7.22
CA ALA A 108 2.23 -3.90 -8.59
C ALA A 108 1.16 -4.58 -9.47
N ALA A 109 0.98 -5.88 -9.31
CA ALA A 109 -0.06 -6.63 -10.02
C ALA A 109 -1.46 -6.12 -9.66
N THR A 110 -1.69 -5.81 -8.40
CA THR A 110 -2.97 -5.26 -7.93
C THR A 110 -3.24 -3.90 -8.59
N ALA A 111 -2.25 -3.03 -8.60
CA ALA A 111 -2.38 -1.71 -9.21
C ALA A 111 -2.67 -1.81 -10.71
N LEU A 112 -1.94 -2.69 -11.42
CA LEU A 112 -2.15 -2.87 -12.86
C LEU A 112 -3.51 -3.50 -13.17
N ALA A 113 -3.94 -4.48 -12.39
CA ALA A 113 -5.23 -5.14 -12.59
C ALA A 113 -6.41 -4.18 -12.43
N HIS A 114 -6.28 -3.19 -11.56
CA HIS A 114 -7.32 -2.20 -11.28
C HIS A 114 -7.06 -0.84 -11.92
N ASN A 115 -6.03 -0.73 -12.73
CA ASN A 115 -5.65 0.52 -13.41
C ASN A 115 -5.43 1.68 -12.43
N LEU A 116 -4.68 1.40 -11.36
CA LEU A 116 -4.34 2.37 -10.32
C LEU A 116 -2.91 2.85 -10.45
N LYS A 117 -2.64 4.08 -10.03
CA LYS A 117 -1.27 4.55 -9.81
C LYS A 117 -0.77 4.04 -8.47
N MET A 118 0.46 3.58 -8.44
CA MET A 118 1.10 3.16 -7.19
C MET A 118 1.64 4.37 -6.45
N VAL A 119 1.31 4.50 -5.17
CA VAL A 119 1.79 5.58 -4.32
C VAL A 119 2.70 4.98 -3.27
N THR A 120 3.99 5.34 -3.31
CA THR A 120 5.01 4.71 -2.47
C THR A 120 6.16 5.66 -2.22
N ARG A 121 6.83 5.49 -1.08
CA ARG A 121 8.09 6.15 -0.80
C ARG A 121 9.24 5.57 -1.65
N ASN A 122 9.14 4.30 -2.04
CA ASN A 122 10.21 3.54 -2.66
C ASN A 122 9.94 3.33 -4.16
N ILE A 123 10.02 4.41 -4.94
CA ILE A 123 9.74 4.36 -6.39
C ILE A 123 10.56 3.29 -7.09
N LYS A 124 11.82 3.10 -6.69
CA LYS A 124 12.73 2.13 -7.31
C LYS A 124 12.25 0.69 -7.21
N ASP A 125 11.46 0.38 -6.16
CA ASP A 125 10.95 -0.97 -5.94
C ASP A 125 9.75 -1.30 -6.84
N PHE A 126 9.26 -0.31 -7.60
CA PHE A 126 8.07 -0.46 -8.45
C PHE A 126 8.35 -0.07 -9.90
N ASP A 127 9.57 -0.30 -10.36
CA ASP A 127 9.93 -0.12 -11.77
C ASP A 127 9.40 -1.30 -12.60
N VAL A 128 8.11 -1.22 -12.92
CA VAL A 128 7.38 -2.27 -13.62
C VAL A 128 6.76 -1.68 -14.88
N PRO A 129 6.89 -2.36 -16.04
CA PRO A 129 6.30 -1.85 -17.28
C PRO A 129 4.80 -1.57 -17.14
N GLY A 130 4.39 -0.37 -17.55
CA GLY A 130 2.99 0.04 -17.54
C GLY A 130 2.49 0.56 -16.20
N LEU A 131 3.30 0.55 -15.16
CA LEU A 131 2.91 1.02 -13.84
C LEU A 131 3.38 2.46 -13.63
N GLU A 132 2.43 3.38 -13.35
CA GLU A 132 2.77 4.73 -12.94
C GLU A 132 2.96 4.76 -11.43
N VAL A 133 4.00 5.47 -10.97
CA VAL A 133 4.39 5.51 -9.55
C VAL A 133 4.55 6.96 -9.11
N LEU A 134 4.05 7.26 -7.92
CA LEU A 134 4.10 8.58 -7.31
C LEU A 134 4.68 8.48 -5.91
N ASN A 135 5.62 9.39 -5.57
CA ASN A 135 6.17 9.51 -4.22
C ASN A 135 5.71 10.83 -3.59
N PRO A 136 4.74 10.81 -2.67
CA PRO A 136 4.24 12.03 -2.05
C PRO A 136 5.15 12.61 -0.95
N PHE A 137 6.23 11.90 -0.60
CA PHE A 137 7.20 12.40 0.38
C PHE A 137 8.06 13.54 -0.17
N ASP A 138 8.21 13.59 -1.47
CA ASP A 138 9.06 14.60 -2.13
C ASP A 138 8.36 15.95 -2.32
#